data_898a02a82fd2591a5775b33109e754d7
#
_entry.id   898a02a82fd2591a5775b33109e754d7
#
_cell.length_a   1.000
_cell.length_b   1.000
_cell.length_c   1.000
_cell.angle_alpha   90.00
_cell.angle_beta   90.00
_cell.angle_gamma   90.00
#
_symmetry.space_group_name_H-M   'P 1'
#
loop_
_entity.id
_entity.type
_entity.pdbx_description
1 polymer ?
#
loop_
_entity_poly.entity_id
_entity_poly.type
_entity_poly.pdbx_seq_one_letter_code
_entity_poly.pdbx_strand_id
1 'polypeptide(L)'
;STYKVKKFIDATMNTPIGVFDSGYGGLTVLKEMVKAMPDYDFLYLGDNARTPYGTRYFNVVYEYSLQAVKYLLEQHCPLIIFACNTASAKALRNIQQLDLPAIAPDRRVLGVIRPSVEKAAEMTENGHVGVLGTVGTIVSESYPIELKKWSEERVISTVQEACPMWVPIVENNEIDSEGAE
;
A
#
# COMPACT_ATOMS: atom_id res chain seq x y z
N SER A 1 15.99 7.96 -1.30
CA SER A 1 16.98 7.13 -2.00
C SER A 1 17.18 5.82 -1.25
N THR A 2 17.34 4.75 -1.99
CA THR A 2 17.50 3.37 -1.53
C THR A 2 18.56 3.22 -0.42
N TYR A 3 19.64 3.99 -0.50
CA TYR A 3 20.72 3.98 0.49
C TYR A 3 20.30 4.48 1.88
N LYS A 4 19.47 5.53 1.95
CA LYS A 4 18.97 6.05 3.24
C LYS A 4 17.99 5.08 3.90
N VAL A 5 17.18 4.39 3.11
CA VAL A 5 16.25 3.36 3.61
C VAL A 5 17.05 2.17 4.15
N LYS A 6 18.05 1.68 3.41
CA LYS A 6 18.90 0.57 3.86
C LYS A 6 19.59 0.88 5.19
N LYS A 7 20.24 2.04 5.32
CA LYS A 7 20.90 2.45 6.56
C LYS A 7 19.92 2.59 7.75
N PHE A 8 18.68 3.02 7.47
CA PHE A 8 17.64 3.11 8.47
C PHE A 8 17.18 1.71 8.94
N ILE A 9 17.00 0.78 7.99
CA ILE A 9 16.62 -0.60 8.27
C ILE A 9 17.74 -1.33 9.03
N ASP A 10 19.00 -1.18 8.61
CA ASP A 10 20.16 -1.80 9.27
C ASP A 10 20.32 -1.33 10.74
N ALA A 11 19.97 -0.08 11.05
CA ALA A 11 20.00 0.45 12.42
C ALA A 11 18.86 -0.09 13.31
N THR A 12 17.87 -0.78 12.73
CA THR A 12 16.66 -1.26 13.42
C THR A 12 16.49 -2.79 13.38
N MET A 13 17.56 -3.53 13.10
CA MET A 13 17.56 -4.99 12.89
C MET A 13 16.95 -5.84 14.03
N ASN A 14 16.76 -5.26 15.23
CA ASN A 14 16.16 -5.96 16.37
C ASN A 14 14.66 -5.62 16.59
N THR A 15 14.02 -4.97 15.61
CA THR A 15 12.61 -4.56 15.71
C THR A 15 11.87 -4.93 14.44
N PRO A 16 10.60 -5.35 14.53
CA PRO A 16 9.88 -5.84 13.35
C PRO A 16 9.51 -4.72 12.37
N ILE A 17 9.48 -5.06 11.09
CA ILE A 17 8.84 -4.23 10.07
C ILE A 17 7.32 -4.44 10.18
N GLY A 18 6.57 -3.37 10.44
CA GLY A 18 5.11 -3.42 10.47
C GLY A 18 4.55 -3.53 9.05
N VAL A 19 3.60 -4.41 8.84
CA VAL A 19 2.88 -4.53 7.56
C VAL A 19 1.38 -4.42 7.83
N PHE A 20 0.76 -3.40 7.25
CA PHE A 20 -0.67 -3.13 7.42
C PHE A 20 -1.46 -3.42 6.15
N ASP A 21 -2.55 -4.13 6.30
CA ASP A 21 -3.56 -4.34 5.26
C ASP A 21 -4.98 -4.20 5.83
N SER A 22 -5.94 -3.86 4.97
CA SER A 22 -7.36 -3.78 5.34
C SER A 22 -8.07 -5.14 5.41
N GLY A 23 -7.42 -6.20 4.94
CA GLY A 23 -7.99 -7.54 4.86
C GLY A 23 -6.91 -8.62 4.80
N TYR A 24 -7.00 -9.48 3.78
CA TYR A 24 -6.09 -10.62 3.59
C TYR A 24 -5.13 -10.46 2.40
N GLY A 25 -5.43 -9.56 1.46
CA GLY A 25 -4.66 -9.40 0.22
C GLY A 25 -3.19 -9.05 0.45
N GLY A 26 -2.90 -8.28 1.50
CA GLY A 26 -1.55 -7.91 1.90
C GLY A 26 -0.63 -9.06 2.29
N LEU A 27 -1.19 -10.25 2.58
CA LEU A 27 -0.38 -11.46 2.82
C LEU A 27 0.43 -11.87 1.60
N THR A 28 -0.05 -11.60 0.39
CA THR A 28 0.70 -11.85 -0.84
C THR A 28 1.94 -10.97 -0.93
N VAL A 29 1.82 -9.71 -0.53
CA VAL A 29 2.94 -8.76 -0.43
C VAL A 29 3.91 -9.19 0.67
N LEU A 30 3.41 -9.51 1.86
CA LEU A 30 4.22 -9.98 2.98
C LEU A 30 5.04 -11.22 2.61
N LYS A 31 4.45 -12.19 1.90
CA LYS A 31 5.13 -13.41 1.45
C LYS A 31 6.38 -13.10 0.63
N GLU A 32 6.29 -12.15 -0.30
CA GLU A 32 7.45 -11.77 -1.12
C GLU A 32 8.47 -10.92 -0.33
N MET A 33 8.01 -10.10 0.61
CA MET A 33 8.91 -9.36 1.51
C MET A 33 9.74 -10.31 2.39
N VAL A 34 9.12 -11.33 3.00
CA VAL A 34 9.82 -12.35 3.81
C VAL A 34 10.86 -13.09 2.99
N LYS A 35 10.53 -13.47 1.75
CA LYS A 35 11.50 -14.10 0.85
C LYS A 35 12.69 -13.21 0.49
N ALA A 36 12.41 -11.92 0.25
CA ALA A 36 13.44 -10.95 -0.15
C ALA A 36 14.31 -10.48 1.02
N MET A 37 13.80 -10.55 2.23
CA MET A 37 14.44 -10.05 3.46
C MET A 37 14.30 -11.08 4.60
N PRO A 38 14.91 -12.29 4.47
CA PRO A 38 14.73 -13.38 5.43
C PRO A 38 15.29 -13.10 6.83
N ASP A 39 16.20 -12.13 6.94
CA ASP A 39 16.85 -11.77 8.21
C ASP A 39 16.06 -10.73 9.02
N TYR A 40 14.89 -10.32 8.54
CA TYR A 40 14.04 -9.33 9.21
C TYR A 40 12.78 -9.97 9.78
N ASP A 41 12.40 -9.53 10.97
CA ASP A 41 11.11 -9.84 11.56
C ASP A 41 10.00 -8.95 10.99
N PHE A 42 8.80 -9.52 10.83
CA PHE A 42 7.63 -8.81 10.34
C PHE A 42 6.47 -8.94 11.32
N LEU A 43 5.77 -7.84 11.56
CA LEU A 43 4.52 -7.81 12.29
C LEU A 43 3.37 -7.43 11.35
N TYR A 44 2.51 -8.38 11.00
CA TYR A 44 1.37 -8.14 10.13
C TYR A 44 0.12 -7.77 10.92
N LEU A 45 -0.52 -6.68 10.53
CA LEU A 45 -1.81 -6.22 11.02
C LEU A 45 -2.82 -6.18 9.89
N GLY A 46 -3.76 -7.13 9.88
CA GLY A 46 -4.92 -7.15 8.97
C GLY A 46 -6.18 -6.68 9.70
N ASP A 47 -6.81 -5.62 9.18
CA ASP A 47 -8.05 -5.08 9.76
C ASP A 47 -9.30 -5.79 9.23
N ASN A 48 -9.37 -7.08 9.42
CA ASN A 48 -10.44 -7.93 8.90
C ASN A 48 -11.82 -7.60 9.49
N ALA A 49 -11.84 -7.02 10.69
CA ALA A 49 -13.09 -6.65 11.35
C ALA A 49 -13.82 -5.49 10.66
N ARG A 50 -13.09 -4.64 9.92
CA ARG A 50 -13.62 -3.43 9.29
C ARG A 50 -13.52 -3.44 7.76
N THR A 51 -13.05 -4.52 7.17
CA THR A 51 -13.04 -4.73 5.71
C THR A 51 -14.48 -4.70 5.14
N PRO A 52 -14.70 -4.32 3.87
CA PRO A 52 -13.73 -3.79 2.91
C PRO A 52 -13.51 -2.28 3.04
N TYR A 53 -12.30 -1.81 2.72
CA TYR A 53 -11.98 -0.36 2.70
C TYR A 53 -12.34 0.31 1.37
N GLY A 54 -12.43 -0.47 0.29
CA GLY A 54 -12.53 0.03 -1.09
C GLY A 54 -13.72 0.93 -1.38
N THR A 55 -14.85 0.71 -0.69
CA THR A 55 -16.10 1.47 -0.82
C THR A 55 -16.31 2.53 0.27
N ARG A 56 -15.43 2.59 1.28
CA ARG A 56 -15.58 3.54 2.40
C ARG A 56 -15.15 4.95 2.00
N TYR A 57 -15.70 5.95 2.69
CA TYR A 57 -15.29 7.33 2.54
C TYR A 57 -13.83 7.55 2.94
N PHE A 58 -13.21 8.58 2.37
CA PHE A 58 -11.82 8.94 2.60
C PHE A 58 -11.47 9.07 4.10
N ASN A 59 -12.26 9.84 4.84
CA ASN A 59 -12.03 10.08 6.26
C ASN A 59 -12.06 8.79 7.11
N VAL A 60 -12.94 7.85 6.77
CA VAL A 60 -13.06 6.56 7.47
C VAL A 60 -11.80 5.71 7.24
N VAL A 61 -11.37 5.60 5.97
CA VAL A 61 -10.14 4.86 5.63
C VAL A 61 -8.92 5.50 6.27
N TYR A 62 -8.84 6.84 6.25
CA TYR A 62 -7.77 7.58 6.90
C TYR A 62 -7.71 7.32 8.41
N GLU A 63 -8.84 7.42 9.09
CA GLU A 63 -8.93 7.22 10.54
C GLU A 63 -8.52 5.79 10.94
N TYR A 64 -9.02 4.78 10.22
CA TYR A 64 -8.66 3.38 10.49
C TYR A 64 -7.18 3.11 10.22
N SER A 65 -6.64 3.66 9.14
CA SER A 65 -5.23 3.54 8.80
C SER A 65 -4.32 4.22 9.81
N LEU A 66 -4.73 5.39 10.33
CA LEU A 66 -3.98 6.09 11.38
C LEU A 66 -3.98 5.30 12.71
N GLN A 67 -5.11 4.68 13.07
CA GLN A 67 -5.18 3.78 14.23
C GLN A 67 -4.22 2.59 14.06
N ALA A 68 -4.19 1.98 12.88
CA ALA A 68 -3.27 0.88 12.58
C ALA A 68 -1.79 1.31 12.68
N VAL A 69 -1.46 2.50 12.16
CA VAL A 69 -0.10 3.06 12.26
C VAL A 69 0.28 3.28 13.73
N LYS A 70 -0.58 3.91 14.53
CA LYS A 70 -0.33 4.12 15.96
C LYS A 70 -0.09 2.81 16.68
N TYR A 71 -0.93 1.80 16.45
CA TYR A 71 -0.74 0.48 17.04
C TYR A 71 0.62 -0.15 16.67
N LEU A 72 1.00 -0.12 15.38
CA LEU A 72 2.29 -0.67 14.95
C LEU A 72 3.48 0.10 15.49
N LEU A 73 3.36 1.42 15.68
CA LEU A 73 4.38 2.23 16.36
C LEU A 73 4.53 1.84 17.84
N GLU A 74 3.42 1.57 18.55
CA GLU A 74 3.41 1.05 19.93
C GLU A 74 4.07 -0.34 20.03
N GLN A 75 3.97 -1.14 18.96
CA GLN A 75 4.70 -2.42 18.85
C GLN A 75 6.16 -2.25 18.42
N HIS A 76 6.69 -1.05 18.50
CA HIS A 76 8.08 -0.70 18.19
C HIS A 76 8.48 -0.91 16.72
N CYS A 77 7.54 -0.92 15.78
CA CYS A 77 7.85 -0.97 14.35
C CYS A 77 8.46 0.36 13.88
N PRO A 78 9.73 0.40 13.47
CA PRO A 78 10.38 1.63 13.01
C PRO A 78 9.97 1.98 11.57
N LEU A 79 9.61 0.98 10.80
CA LEU A 79 9.13 1.06 9.43
C LEU A 79 7.79 0.33 9.32
N ILE A 80 6.82 0.98 8.70
CA ILE A 80 5.50 0.41 8.43
C ILE A 80 5.26 0.41 6.92
N ILE A 81 4.83 -0.71 6.38
CA ILE A 81 4.46 -0.86 4.97
C ILE A 81 2.94 -1.02 4.86
N PHE A 82 2.30 -0.15 4.11
CA PHE A 82 0.92 -0.33 3.70
C PHE A 82 0.86 -1.28 2.51
N ALA A 83 0.51 -2.53 2.77
CA ALA A 83 0.29 -3.55 1.76
C ALA A 83 -1.10 -3.43 1.08
N CYS A 84 -1.95 -2.52 1.59
CA CYS A 84 -3.27 -2.20 1.05
C CYS A 84 -3.17 -1.07 0.03
N ASN A 85 -3.63 -1.30 -1.22
CA ASN A 85 -3.72 -0.26 -2.25
C ASN A 85 -4.69 0.85 -1.85
N THR A 86 -5.87 0.52 -1.34
CA THR A 86 -6.88 1.49 -0.93
C THR A 86 -6.39 2.40 0.19
N ALA A 87 -5.75 1.84 1.23
CA ALA A 87 -5.19 2.62 2.32
C ALA A 87 -4.00 3.48 1.85
N SER A 88 -3.13 2.93 0.98
CA SER A 88 -2.04 3.68 0.36
C SER A 88 -2.56 4.87 -0.46
N ALA A 89 -3.65 4.66 -1.20
CA ALA A 89 -4.26 5.70 -2.03
C ALA A 89 -4.96 6.80 -1.23
N LYS A 90 -5.69 6.42 -0.18
CA LYS A 90 -6.57 7.33 0.57
C LYS A 90 -5.94 7.94 1.82
N ALA A 91 -5.03 7.24 2.50
CA ALA A 91 -4.59 7.63 3.83
C ALA A 91 -3.10 7.97 3.93
N LEU A 92 -2.25 7.26 3.19
CA LEU A 92 -0.81 7.27 3.37
C LEU A 92 -0.20 8.68 3.33
N ARG A 93 -0.56 9.48 2.32
CA ARG A 93 0.01 10.82 2.13
C ARG A 93 -0.27 11.75 3.32
N ASN A 94 -1.51 11.75 3.82
CA ASN A 94 -1.88 12.57 4.97
C ASN A 94 -1.15 12.10 6.23
N ILE A 95 -1.08 10.80 6.46
CA ILE A 95 -0.34 10.23 7.58
C ILE A 95 1.14 10.63 7.52
N GLN A 96 1.78 10.51 6.34
CA GLN A 96 3.19 10.89 6.16
C GLN A 96 3.46 12.39 6.38
N GLN A 97 2.54 13.25 5.97
CA GLN A 97 2.76 14.70 5.96
C GLN A 97 2.25 15.41 7.20
N LEU A 98 1.17 14.93 7.80
CA LEU A 98 0.48 15.60 8.89
C LEU A 98 0.70 14.89 10.24
N ASP A 99 0.47 13.58 10.31
CA ASP A 99 0.47 12.87 11.59
C ASP A 99 1.84 12.38 12.00
N LEU A 100 2.56 11.70 11.10
CA LEU A 100 3.82 11.06 11.42
C LEU A 100 4.89 12.03 11.95
N PRO A 101 5.04 13.26 11.40
CA PRO A 101 5.97 14.24 11.94
C PRO A 101 5.67 14.65 13.39
N ALA A 102 4.40 14.62 13.79
CA ALA A 102 3.95 15.00 15.13
C ALA A 102 4.07 13.84 16.13
N ILE A 103 3.79 12.60 15.71
CA ILE A 103 3.71 11.45 16.61
C ILE A 103 5.00 10.62 16.65
N ALA A 104 5.73 10.54 15.53
CA ALA A 104 6.91 9.69 15.40
C ALA A 104 7.83 10.17 14.24
N PRO A 105 8.52 11.32 14.35
CA PRO A 105 9.28 11.93 13.26
C PRO A 105 10.43 11.05 12.74
N ASP A 106 10.97 10.18 13.60
CA ASP A 106 12.06 9.26 13.25
C ASP A 106 11.57 7.96 12.59
N ARG A 107 10.27 7.76 12.46
CA ARG A 107 9.66 6.57 11.86
C ARG A 107 9.30 6.81 10.41
N ARG A 108 9.02 5.72 9.69
CA ARG A 108 8.63 5.79 8.27
C ARG A 108 7.42 4.91 8.01
N VAL A 109 6.53 5.43 7.16
CA VAL A 109 5.40 4.69 6.60
C VAL A 109 5.51 4.75 5.09
N LEU A 110 5.51 3.62 4.41
CA LEU A 110 5.61 3.49 2.97
C LEU A 110 4.38 2.74 2.44
N GLY A 111 4.11 2.83 1.14
CA GLY A 111 2.99 2.13 0.52
C GLY A 111 3.37 1.45 -0.78
N VAL A 112 2.48 0.58 -1.26
CA VAL A 112 2.70 -0.27 -2.43
C VAL A 112 2.48 0.43 -3.78
N ILE A 113 1.84 1.62 -3.80
CA ILE A 113 1.55 2.31 -5.06
C ILE A 113 2.82 2.77 -5.76
N ARG A 114 3.73 3.43 -5.04
CA ARG A 114 4.93 3.99 -5.66
C ARG A 114 5.83 2.93 -6.32
N PRO A 115 6.23 1.83 -5.65
CA PRO A 115 7.01 0.79 -6.32
C PRO A 115 6.29 0.14 -7.50
N SER A 116 4.96 0.02 -7.44
CA SER A 116 4.16 -0.48 -8.57
C SER A 116 4.20 0.48 -9.77
N VAL A 117 4.12 1.78 -9.51
CA VAL A 117 4.22 2.84 -10.52
C VAL A 117 5.60 2.87 -11.17
N GLU A 118 6.66 2.83 -10.35
CA GLU A 118 8.04 2.77 -10.82
C GLU A 118 8.23 1.59 -11.78
N LYS A 119 7.74 0.42 -11.38
CA LYS A 119 7.86 -0.79 -12.22
C LYS A 119 7.01 -0.72 -13.48
N ALA A 120 5.78 -0.22 -13.41
CA ALA A 120 4.92 -0.04 -14.56
C ALA A 120 5.53 0.94 -15.58
N ALA A 121 6.12 2.04 -15.11
CA ALA A 121 6.78 3.01 -15.97
C ALA A 121 8.04 2.44 -16.68
N GLU A 122 8.79 1.56 -16.00
CA GLU A 122 9.92 0.84 -16.60
C GLU A 122 9.47 -0.17 -17.66
N MET A 123 8.36 -0.88 -17.40
CA MET A 123 7.92 -2.01 -18.24
C MET A 123 7.11 -1.59 -19.46
N THR A 124 6.41 -0.45 -19.42
CA THR A 124 5.58 -0.04 -20.57
C THR A 124 6.43 0.38 -21.76
N GLU A 125 6.30 -0.32 -22.87
CA GLU A 125 7.02 -0.02 -24.12
C GLU A 125 6.32 1.09 -24.91
N ASN A 126 4.99 1.08 -24.92
CA ASN A 126 4.17 1.99 -25.71
C ASN A 126 3.69 3.24 -24.95
N GLY A 127 4.06 3.40 -23.68
CA GLY A 127 3.66 4.54 -22.85
C GLY A 127 2.20 4.48 -22.38
N HIS A 128 1.54 3.32 -22.42
CA HIS A 128 0.19 3.13 -21.90
C HIS A 128 0.18 2.19 -20.70
N VAL A 129 -0.56 2.58 -19.65
CA VAL A 129 -0.72 1.79 -18.42
C VAL A 129 -2.20 1.70 -18.06
N GLY A 130 -2.71 0.47 -17.95
CA GLY A 130 -4.04 0.19 -17.41
C GLY A 130 -3.96 -0.02 -15.90
N VAL A 131 -4.87 0.58 -15.14
CA VAL A 131 -5.00 0.40 -13.69
C VAL A 131 -6.37 -0.15 -13.37
N LEU A 132 -6.41 -1.35 -12.81
CA LEU A 132 -7.62 -1.99 -12.30
C LEU A 132 -7.54 -2.01 -10.77
N GLY A 133 -8.61 -1.61 -10.08
CA GLY A 133 -8.57 -1.53 -8.63
C GLY A 133 -9.92 -1.31 -7.98
N THR A 134 -9.91 -1.14 -6.67
CA THR A 134 -11.14 -0.78 -5.93
C THR A 134 -11.61 0.61 -6.33
N VAL A 135 -12.90 0.88 -6.15
CA VAL A 135 -13.49 2.22 -6.38
C VAL A 135 -12.66 3.30 -5.67
N GLY A 136 -12.27 3.04 -4.42
CA GLY A 136 -11.47 3.99 -3.64
C GLY A 136 -10.08 4.27 -4.20
N THR A 137 -9.41 3.26 -4.75
CA THR A 137 -8.11 3.43 -5.41
C THR A 137 -8.25 4.26 -6.68
N ILE A 138 -9.24 3.95 -7.51
CA ILE A 138 -9.46 4.64 -8.79
C ILE A 138 -9.86 6.11 -8.58
N VAL A 139 -10.84 6.37 -7.72
CA VAL A 139 -11.30 7.74 -7.42
C VAL A 139 -10.21 8.62 -6.78
N SER A 140 -9.23 8.01 -6.11
CA SER A 140 -8.11 8.76 -5.52
C SER A 140 -7.14 9.36 -6.54
N GLU A 141 -7.16 8.90 -7.79
CA GLU A 141 -6.20 9.29 -8.86
C GLU A 141 -4.72 9.05 -8.49
N SER A 142 -4.44 8.26 -7.45
CA SER A 142 -3.08 8.10 -6.91
C SER A 142 -2.11 7.50 -7.92
N TYR A 143 -2.55 6.53 -8.73
CA TYR A 143 -1.69 5.94 -9.76
C TYR A 143 -1.34 6.91 -10.89
N PRO A 144 -2.29 7.61 -11.54
CA PRO A 144 -1.95 8.64 -12.54
C PRO A 144 -1.07 9.75 -12.00
N ILE A 145 -1.34 10.23 -10.77
CA ILE A 145 -0.56 11.29 -10.13
C ILE A 145 0.90 10.82 -9.91
N GLU A 146 1.11 9.62 -9.39
CA GLU A 146 2.46 9.12 -9.15
C GLU A 146 3.17 8.74 -10.47
N LEU A 147 2.47 8.18 -11.47
CA LEU A 147 3.02 7.93 -12.81
C LEU A 147 3.50 9.23 -13.47
N LYS A 148 2.70 10.29 -13.39
CA LYS A 148 3.08 11.60 -13.91
C LYS A 148 4.32 12.18 -13.24
N LYS A 149 4.48 11.99 -11.95
CA LYS A 149 5.69 12.45 -11.22
C LYS A 149 6.93 11.64 -11.56
N TRP A 150 6.76 10.34 -11.79
CA TRP A 150 7.89 9.46 -12.09
C TRP A 150 8.38 9.57 -13.54
N SER A 151 7.49 9.91 -14.45
CA SER A 151 7.76 9.95 -15.90
C SER A 151 8.08 11.35 -16.41
N GLU A 152 8.97 12.10 -15.74
CA GLU A 152 9.33 13.50 -16.11
C GLU A 152 9.80 13.62 -17.56
N GLU A 153 10.49 12.61 -18.12
CA GLU A 153 11.05 12.59 -19.47
C GLU A 153 10.15 11.86 -20.50
N ARG A 154 9.09 11.15 -20.06
CA ARG A 154 8.25 10.33 -20.92
C ARG A 154 6.77 10.48 -20.55
N VAL A 155 5.95 10.84 -21.53
CA VAL A 155 4.49 10.89 -21.32
C VAL A 155 3.93 9.47 -21.21
N ILE A 156 3.38 9.12 -20.04
CA ILE A 156 2.67 7.87 -19.83
C ILE A 156 1.18 8.18 -19.69
N SER A 157 0.38 7.63 -20.60
CA SER A 157 -1.07 7.72 -20.51
C SER A 157 -1.62 6.60 -19.63
N THR A 158 -2.64 6.94 -18.85
CA THR A 158 -3.23 6.00 -17.90
C THR A 158 -4.73 5.86 -18.14
N VAL A 159 -5.21 4.63 -18.22
CA VAL A 159 -6.64 4.28 -18.21
C VAL A 159 -6.93 3.57 -16.90
N GLN A 160 -8.00 3.94 -16.22
CA GLN A 160 -8.38 3.36 -14.94
C GLN A 160 -9.79 2.79 -14.98
N GLU A 161 -9.99 1.62 -14.37
CA GLU A 161 -11.30 1.00 -14.23
C GLU A 161 -11.49 0.46 -12.80
N ALA A 162 -12.64 0.75 -12.21
CA ALA A 162 -13.01 0.25 -10.90
C ALA A 162 -13.61 -1.15 -10.99
N CYS A 163 -13.06 -2.09 -10.20
CA CYS A 163 -13.50 -3.48 -10.13
C CYS A 163 -14.10 -3.78 -8.75
N PRO A 164 -15.34 -3.35 -8.45
CA PRO A 164 -15.92 -3.42 -7.11
C PRO A 164 -16.13 -4.87 -6.62
N MET A 165 -16.28 -5.83 -7.52
CA MET A 165 -16.51 -7.24 -7.19
C MET A 165 -15.22 -8.02 -6.86
N TRP A 166 -14.05 -7.52 -7.23
CA TRP A 166 -12.81 -8.29 -7.06
C TRP A 166 -12.47 -8.57 -5.59
N VAL A 167 -12.64 -7.59 -4.70
CA VAL A 167 -12.37 -7.81 -3.28
C VAL A 167 -13.34 -8.84 -2.67
N PRO A 168 -14.66 -8.74 -2.84
CA PRO A 168 -15.59 -9.79 -2.39
C PRO A 168 -15.25 -11.18 -2.94
N ILE A 169 -14.96 -11.31 -4.22
CA ILE A 169 -14.62 -12.59 -4.86
C ILE A 169 -13.36 -13.21 -4.22
N VAL A 170 -12.31 -12.41 -4.01
CA VAL A 170 -11.06 -12.90 -3.41
C VAL A 170 -11.26 -13.25 -1.93
N GLU A 171 -11.94 -12.40 -1.17
CA GLU A 171 -12.11 -12.60 0.27
C GLU A 171 -13.07 -13.75 0.60
N ASN A 172 -14.02 -14.06 -0.28
CA ASN A 172 -14.91 -15.21 -0.17
C ASN A 172 -14.33 -16.50 -0.77
N ASN A 173 -13.11 -16.47 -1.30
CA ASN A 173 -12.49 -17.59 -2.01
C ASN A 173 -13.30 -18.09 -3.22
N GLU A 174 -13.87 -17.16 -3.97
CA GLU A 174 -14.73 -17.41 -5.13
C GLU A 174 -14.02 -17.14 -6.48
N ILE A 175 -12.68 -17.12 -6.48
CA ILE A 175 -11.88 -16.80 -7.66
C ILE A 175 -12.07 -17.78 -8.83
N ASP A 176 -12.48 -19.00 -8.55
CA ASP A 176 -12.77 -20.05 -9.56
C ASP A 176 -14.29 -20.23 -9.82
N SER A 177 -15.12 -19.28 -9.36
CA SER A 177 -16.57 -19.32 -9.59
C SER A 177 -16.96 -18.73 -10.95
N GLU A 178 -18.11 -19.13 -11.48
CA GLU A 178 -18.67 -18.54 -12.72
C GLU A 178 -18.88 -17.01 -12.63
N GLY A 179 -19.03 -16.48 -11.40
CA GLY A 179 -19.16 -15.04 -11.15
C GLY A 179 -17.83 -14.27 -11.19
N ALA A 180 -16.70 -14.97 -11.30
CA ALA A 180 -15.37 -14.37 -11.40
C ALA A 180 -14.91 -14.18 -12.86
N GLU A 181 -15.59 -14.82 -13.83
CA GLU A 181 -15.36 -14.66 -15.26
C GLU A 181 -16.06 -13.39 -15.80
#